data_659e986b9ab36ba399135695e2cfc58f
#
_entry.id   659e986b9ab36ba399135695e2cfc58f
#
_cell.length_a   1.000
_cell.length_b   1.000
_cell.length_c   1.000
_cell.angle_alpha   90.00
_cell.angle_beta   90.00
_cell.angle_gamma   90.00
#
_symmetry.space_group_name_H-M   'P 1'
#
loop_
_entity.id
_entity.type
_entity.pdbx_description
1 polymer ?
#
loop_
_entity_poly.entity_id
_entity_poly.type
_entity_poly.pdbx_seq_one_letter_code
_entity_poly.pdbx_strand_id
1 'polypeptide(L)'
;MLFVTQFFSVFINPFNATFVCICTEKLDTIFLESKLKIKLINMPEFTFNKKLYYNPVEFVMDRIGGTWKMPILWRLRDKTLRYSELKKTMPKVTHKMLTVALRELEEDGFITRMVYPVVPPKVEYSLTGRGKNSIPVISDLRQYGFQLMNDYGIEVGQEDIKY
;
A
#
# COMPACT_ATOMS: atom_id res chain seq x y z
N MET A 1 2.76 -40.10 -29.60
CA MET A 1 1.75 -41.03 -29.09
C MET A 1 2.25 -41.53 -27.74
N LEU A 2 1.91 -40.84 -26.67
CA LEU A 2 2.22 -41.20 -25.29
C LEU A 2 1.04 -40.78 -24.42
N PHE A 3 0.36 -41.78 -23.88
CA PHE A 3 -0.80 -41.69 -23.00
C PHE A 3 -0.40 -41.10 -21.66
N VAL A 4 -1.06 -40.02 -21.27
CA VAL A 4 -1.11 -39.53 -19.88
C VAL A 4 -2.32 -40.16 -19.24
N THR A 5 -2.08 -41.18 -18.42
CA THR A 5 -3.09 -41.81 -17.57
C THR A 5 -3.43 -40.89 -16.41
N GLN A 6 -4.67 -40.40 -16.42
CA GLN A 6 -5.29 -39.57 -15.40
C GLN A 6 -5.73 -40.48 -14.25
N PHE A 7 -5.09 -40.40 -13.09
CA PHE A 7 -5.55 -41.04 -11.85
C PHE A 7 -6.77 -40.27 -11.31
N PHE A 8 -7.96 -40.84 -11.50
CA PHE A 8 -9.18 -40.43 -10.80
C PHE A 8 -9.20 -41.11 -9.44
N SER A 9 -9.00 -40.33 -8.36
CA SER A 9 -9.31 -40.78 -7.01
C SER A 9 -10.72 -40.34 -6.66
N VAL A 10 -11.66 -41.28 -6.72
CA VAL A 10 -13.05 -41.06 -6.29
C VAL A 10 -13.14 -41.39 -4.81
N PHE A 11 -13.26 -40.37 -3.97
CA PHE A 11 -13.65 -40.54 -2.57
C PHE A 11 -15.20 -40.58 -2.47
N ILE A 12 -15.76 -41.74 -2.22
CA ILE A 12 -17.18 -41.89 -1.94
C ILE A 12 -17.40 -41.71 -0.43
N ASN A 13 -18.14 -40.68 -0.07
CA ASN A 13 -18.60 -40.48 1.32
C ASN A 13 -19.99 -41.11 1.47
N PRO A 14 -20.20 -42.06 2.41
CA PRO A 14 -21.43 -42.88 2.45
C PRO A 14 -22.64 -42.19 3.10
N PHE A 15 -22.64 -40.89 3.37
CA PHE A 15 -23.71 -40.25 4.16
C PHE A 15 -24.43 -39.07 3.49
N ASN A 16 -24.22 -38.72 2.24
CA ASN A 16 -25.18 -37.83 1.58
C ASN A 16 -25.02 -37.82 0.05
N ALA A 17 -26.07 -38.22 -0.66
CA ALA A 17 -26.13 -38.21 -2.11
C ALA A 17 -26.43 -36.79 -2.63
N THR A 18 -25.44 -35.94 -2.60
CA THR A 18 -25.43 -34.69 -3.37
C THR A 18 -24.18 -34.65 -4.23
N PHE A 19 -24.39 -34.94 -5.50
CA PHE A 19 -23.39 -34.79 -6.54
C PHE A 19 -23.06 -33.27 -6.66
N VAL A 20 -22.05 -32.80 -5.96
CA VAL A 20 -21.48 -31.48 -6.20
C VAL A 20 -20.32 -31.67 -7.18
N CYS A 21 -20.55 -31.29 -8.42
CA CYS A 21 -19.52 -31.23 -9.44
C CYS A 21 -18.55 -30.08 -9.13
N ILE A 22 -17.51 -30.34 -8.34
CA ILE A 22 -16.50 -29.36 -7.89
C ILE A 22 -15.47 -29.04 -8.97
N CYS A 23 -15.64 -29.57 -10.19
CA CYS A 23 -14.63 -29.46 -11.26
C CYS A 23 -14.71 -28.18 -12.10
N THR A 24 -15.79 -27.42 -12.12
CA THR A 24 -15.91 -26.25 -13.00
C THR A 24 -15.49 -24.94 -12.37
N GLU A 25 -15.75 -24.74 -11.08
CA GLU A 25 -15.41 -23.45 -10.43
C GLU A 25 -13.90 -23.25 -10.19
N LYS A 26 -13.14 -24.32 -9.94
CA LYS A 26 -11.67 -24.19 -9.77
C LYS A 26 -10.92 -23.94 -11.07
N LEU A 27 -11.43 -24.40 -12.19
CA LEU A 27 -10.79 -24.14 -13.51
C LEU A 27 -11.00 -22.70 -13.94
N ASP A 28 -12.17 -22.14 -13.68
CA ASP A 28 -12.48 -20.75 -14.01
C ASP A 28 -11.69 -19.74 -13.15
N THR A 29 -11.51 -20.06 -11.86
CA THR A 29 -10.66 -19.23 -10.96
C THR A 29 -9.18 -19.28 -11.36
N ILE A 30 -8.64 -20.44 -11.68
CA ILE A 30 -7.24 -20.59 -12.13
C ILE A 30 -7.03 -19.92 -13.50
N PHE A 31 -8.03 -19.98 -14.39
CA PHE A 31 -7.98 -19.36 -15.70
C PHE A 31 -8.13 -17.83 -15.61
N LEU A 32 -8.97 -17.32 -14.71
CA LEU A 32 -9.09 -15.89 -14.38
C LEU A 32 -7.83 -15.35 -13.69
N GLU A 33 -7.25 -16.09 -12.74
CA GLU A 33 -5.98 -15.72 -12.12
C GLU A 33 -4.82 -15.73 -13.13
N SER A 34 -4.78 -16.69 -14.05
CA SER A 34 -3.76 -16.72 -15.10
C SER A 34 -3.92 -15.56 -16.09
N LYS A 35 -5.16 -15.20 -16.50
CA LYS A 35 -5.43 -14.04 -17.35
C LYS A 35 -5.12 -12.71 -16.64
N LEU A 36 -5.45 -12.58 -15.36
CA LEU A 36 -5.05 -11.43 -14.55
C LEU A 36 -3.52 -11.35 -14.40
N LYS A 37 -2.86 -12.47 -14.13
CA LYS A 37 -1.38 -12.54 -14.06
C LYS A 37 -0.72 -12.15 -15.39
N ILE A 38 -1.22 -12.67 -16.52
CA ILE A 38 -0.71 -12.32 -17.85
C ILE A 38 -0.94 -10.84 -18.17
N LYS A 39 -2.09 -10.27 -17.78
CA LYS A 39 -2.40 -8.86 -17.95
C LYS A 39 -1.53 -7.96 -17.07
N LEU A 40 -1.12 -8.43 -15.87
CA LEU A 40 -0.18 -7.73 -14.98
C LEU A 40 1.26 -7.79 -15.48
N ILE A 41 1.65 -8.85 -16.21
CA ILE A 41 3.01 -9.01 -16.76
C ILE A 41 3.22 -8.13 -18.02
N ASN A 42 2.14 -7.82 -18.76
CA ASN A 42 2.15 -6.98 -19.97
C ASN A 42 1.44 -5.65 -19.73
N MET A 43 1.66 -4.98 -18.60
CA MET A 43 1.17 -3.62 -18.45
C MET A 43 1.91 -2.71 -19.43
N PRO A 44 1.19 -2.03 -20.34
CA PRO A 44 1.83 -1.09 -21.23
C PRO A 44 2.40 0.06 -20.41
N GLU A 45 3.56 0.54 -20.84
CA GLU A 45 4.12 1.81 -20.37
C GLU A 45 3.05 2.91 -20.49
N PHE A 46 2.97 3.78 -19.51
CA PHE A 46 2.03 4.89 -19.52
C PHE A 46 2.72 6.19 -19.14
N THR A 47 2.21 7.28 -19.66
CA THR A 47 2.74 8.61 -19.39
C THR A 47 1.78 9.40 -18.50
N PHE A 48 2.30 9.98 -17.45
CA PHE A 48 1.60 10.89 -16.56
C PHE A 48 2.46 12.12 -16.25
N ASN A 49 1.91 13.33 -16.43
CA ASN A 49 2.63 14.60 -16.23
C ASN A 49 3.99 14.65 -16.96
N LYS A 50 4.04 14.20 -18.21
CA LYS A 50 5.25 14.15 -19.08
C LYS A 50 6.32 13.18 -18.60
N LYS A 51 6.07 12.36 -17.56
CA LYS A 51 6.95 11.30 -17.10
C LYS A 51 6.41 9.95 -17.54
N LEU A 52 7.28 9.13 -18.14
CA LEU A 52 7.00 7.76 -18.52
C LEU A 52 7.17 6.84 -17.31
N TYR A 53 6.23 5.92 -17.13
CA TYR A 53 6.25 4.90 -16.07
C TYR A 53 6.18 3.51 -16.71
N TYR A 54 7.04 2.62 -16.26
CA TYR A 54 7.15 1.25 -16.75
C TYR A 54 6.26 0.27 -15.98
N ASN A 55 5.83 0.63 -14.77
CA ASN A 55 4.96 -0.20 -13.95
C ASN A 55 4.20 0.61 -12.89
N PRO A 56 3.08 0.07 -12.36
CA PRO A 56 2.28 0.74 -11.32
C PRO A 56 3.01 0.99 -10.01
N VAL A 57 3.98 0.13 -9.66
CA VAL A 57 4.75 0.28 -8.42
C VAL A 57 5.62 1.52 -8.49
N GLU A 58 6.30 1.75 -9.64
CA GLU A 58 7.06 2.96 -9.88
C GLU A 58 6.19 4.22 -9.74
N PHE A 59 4.98 4.19 -10.31
CA PHE A 59 4.04 5.30 -10.20
C PHE A 59 3.63 5.58 -8.74
N VAL A 60 3.31 4.54 -7.97
CA VAL A 60 2.97 4.68 -6.56
C VAL A 60 4.15 5.20 -5.74
N MET A 61 5.35 4.66 -5.98
CA MET A 61 6.58 5.10 -5.30
C MET A 61 6.95 6.55 -5.62
N ASP A 62 6.65 7.03 -6.80
CA ASP A 62 6.83 8.44 -7.16
C ASP A 62 5.88 9.36 -6.38
N ARG A 63 4.66 8.92 -6.08
CA ARG A 63 3.64 9.70 -5.37
C ARG A 63 3.81 9.68 -3.85
N ILE A 64 3.88 8.51 -3.25
CA ILE A 64 3.93 8.35 -1.80
C ILE A 64 5.30 7.90 -1.26
N GLY A 65 6.21 7.52 -2.13
CA GLY A 65 7.56 7.08 -1.77
C GLY A 65 8.44 8.19 -1.22
N GLY A 66 9.68 7.82 -0.93
CA GLY A 66 10.66 8.70 -0.33
C GLY A 66 10.68 8.63 1.21
N THR A 67 11.69 9.26 1.78
CA THR A 67 12.00 9.14 3.22
C THR A 67 10.90 9.68 4.14
N TRP A 68 10.13 10.68 3.70
CA TRP A 68 9.23 11.44 4.59
C TRP A 68 7.76 11.33 4.27
N LYS A 69 7.34 11.08 3.01
CA LYS A 69 5.94 11.04 2.61
C LYS A 69 5.15 9.92 3.32
N MET A 70 5.65 8.67 3.25
CA MET A 70 4.99 7.55 3.94
C MET A 70 4.93 7.74 5.47
N PRO A 71 6.01 8.18 6.16
CA PRO A 71 5.93 8.53 7.57
C PRO A 71 4.91 9.62 7.91
N ILE A 72 4.71 10.63 7.06
CA ILE A 72 3.68 11.66 7.26
C ILE A 72 2.29 11.05 7.17
N LEU A 73 2.00 10.30 6.08
CA LEU A 73 0.71 9.62 5.89
C LEU A 73 0.39 8.70 7.05
N TRP A 74 1.38 7.93 7.51
CA TRP A 74 1.22 7.03 8.65
C TRP A 74 0.83 7.75 9.95
N ARG A 75 1.38 8.93 10.23
CA ARG A 75 1.04 9.73 11.42
C ARG A 75 -0.34 10.38 11.35
N LEU A 76 -0.80 10.66 10.12
CA LEU A 76 -2.12 11.24 9.88
C LEU A 76 -3.25 10.19 9.81
N ARG A 77 -2.95 8.87 9.91
CA ARG A 77 -3.94 7.81 9.73
C ARG A 77 -5.12 7.89 10.70
N ASP A 78 -4.86 8.26 11.95
CA ASP A 78 -5.83 8.21 13.03
C ASP A 78 -6.38 9.59 13.43
N LYS A 79 -5.69 10.68 13.04
CA LYS A 79 -6.03 12.03 13.50
C LYS A 79 -5.52 13.11 12.58
N THR A 80 -6.19 14.26 12.68
CA THR A 80 -5.73 15.53 12.12
C THR A 80 -4.60 16.09 13.00
N LEU A 81 -3.52 16.56 12.39
CA LEU A 81 -2.37 17.11 13.10
C LEU A 81 -2.01 18.49 12.56
N ARG A 82 -1.51 19.34 13.46
CA ARG A 82 -0.91 20.62 13.11
C ARG A 82 0.54 20.42 12.64
N TYR A 83 1.06 21.42 11.90
CA TYR A 83 2.45 21.40 11.46
C TYR A 83 3.45 21.16 12.60
N SER A 84 3.26 21.88 13.72
CA SER A 84 4.14 21.75 14.89
C SER A 84 4.08 20.37 15.55
N GLU A 85 2.90 19.72 15.54
CA GLU A 85 2.69 18.38 16.07
C GLU A 85 3.36 17.34 15.16
N LEU A 86 3.17 17.45 13.84
CA LEU A 86 3.90 16.60 12.86
C LEU A 86 5.41 16.73 13.03
N LYS A 87 5.92 17.97 13.15
CA LYS A 87 7.36 18.21 13.32
C LYS A 87 7.89 17.59 14.61
N LYS A 88 7.14 17.63 15.71
CA LYS A 88 7.52 17.00 16.99
C LYS A 88 7.63 15.48 16.88
N THR A 89 6.76 14.83 16.09
CA THR A 89 6.79 13.38 15.89
C THR A 89 7.91 12.93 14.95
N MET A 90 8.53 13.85 14.22
CA MET A 90 9.60 13.60 13.25
C MET A 90 10.80 14.52 13.50
N PRO A 91 11.57 14.31 14.58
CA PRO A 91 12.65 15.23 14.96
C PRO A 91 13.75 15.32 13.89
N LYS A 92 14.03 14.24 13.16
CA LYS A 92 15.08 14.16 12.13
C LYS A 92 14.74 14.90 10.83
N VAL A 93 13.46 15.21 10.55
CA VAL A 93 13.09 15.96 9.34
C VAL A 93 13.38 17.45 9.52
N THR A 94 13.96 18.11 8.50
CA THR A 94 14.11 19.57 8.54
C THR A 94 12.79 20.27 8.22
N HIS A 95 12.63 21.53 8.63
CA HIS A 95 11.44 22.32 8.27
C HIS A 95 11.21 22.40 6.75
N LYS A 96 12.29 22.58 5.98
CA LYS A 96 12.23 22.62 4.51
C LYS A 96 11.70 21.29 3.95
N MET A 97 12.25 20.14 4.38
CA MET A 97 11.84 18.82 3.88
C MET A 97 10.40 18.49 4.24
N LEU A 98 9.97 18.79 5.48
CA LEU A 98 8.58 18.59 5.91
C LEU A 98 7.61 19.43 5.08
N THR A 99 7.95 20.71 4.85
CA THR A 99 7.10 21.62 4.06
C THR A 99 6.99 21.15 2.61
N VAL A 100 8.08 20.70 1.98
CA VAL A 100 8.07 20.18 0.62
C VAL A 100 7.22 18.91 0.54
N ALA A 101 7.46 17.95 1.43
CA ALA A 101 6.70 16.70 1.44
C ALA A 101 5.19 16.91 1.67
N LEU A 102 4.80 17.85 2.55
CA LEU A 102 3.41 18.20 2.75
C LEU A 102 2.76 18.84 1.52
N ARG A 103 3.48 19.72 0.82
CA ARG A 103 2.97 20.32 -0.43
C ARG A 103 2.77 19.28 -1.52
N GLU A 104 3.75 18.41 -1.74
CA GLU A 104 3.65 17.35 -2.73
C GLU A 104 2.50 16.39 -2.42
N LEU A 105 2.28 16.01 -1.15
CA LEU A 105 1.16 15.16 -0.74
C LEU A 105 -0.20 15.87 -0.90
N GLU A 106 -0.26 17.19 -0.70
CA GLU A 106 -1.45 18.01 -0.92
C GLU A 106 -1.75 18.11 -2.42
N GLU A 107 -0.76 18.40 -3.26
CA GLU A 107 -0.84 18.48 -4.74
C GLU A 107 -1.27 17.15 -5.35
N ASP A 108 -0.74 16.03 -4.84
CA ASP A 108 -1.11 14.67 -5.26
C ASP A 108 -2.48 14.22 -4.68
N GLY A 109 -3.10 15.04 -3.82
CA GLY A 109 -4.43 14.81 -3.25
C GLY A 109 -4.48 13.71 -2.19
N PHE A 110 -3.39 13.39 -1.50
CA PHE A 110 -3.37 12.44 -0.38
C PHE A 110 -3.73 13.08 0.96
N ILE A 111 -3.45 14.35 1.13
CA ILE A 111 -3.79 15.11 2.33
C ILE A 111 -4.57 16.37 1.97
N THR A 112 -5.32 16.88 2.95
CA THR A 112 -5.98 18.19 2.91
C THR A 112 -5.31 19.09 3.91
N ARG A 113 -5.06 20.33 3.52
CA ARG A 113 -4.55 21.39 4.36
C ARG A 113 -5.67 22.38 4.65
N MET A 114 -6.05 22.53 5.92
CA MET A 114 -7.07 23.48 6.37
C MET A 114 -6.41 24.63 7.12
N VAL A 115 -6.66 25.86 6.67
CA VAL A 115 -6.17 27.09 7.31
C VAL A 115 -7.33 27.75 8.03
N TYR A 116 -7.17 28.00 9.32
CA TYR A 116 -8.17 28.70 10.12
C TYR A 116 -7.75 30.16 10.28
N PRO A 117 -8.64 31.12 10.01
CA PRO A 117 -8.37 32.54 10.13
C PRO A 117 -8.49 33.01 11.64
N VAL A 118 -7.62 32.48 12.48
CA VAL A 118 -7.51 32.80 13.90
C VAL A 118 -6.13 33.37 14.20
N VAL A 119 -5.97 34.09 15.28
CA VAL A 119 -4.68 34.66 15.73
C VAL A 119 -4.20 33.90 16.97
N PRO A 120 -3.05 33.23 16.92
CA PRO A 120 -2.15 32.98 15.78
C PRO A 120 -2.75 32.02 14.75
N PRO A 121 -2.33 32.10 13.48
CA PRO A 121 -2.84 31.23 12.41
C PRO A 121 -2.71 29.75 12.73
N LYS A 122 -3.81 29.00 12.56
CA LYS A 122 -3.87 27.55 12.80
C LYS A 122 -3.95 26.83 11.46
N VAL A 123 -3.02 25.92 11.19
CA VAL A 123 -3.01 25.07 10.00
C VAL A 123 -3.06 23.62 10.41
N GLU A 124 -4.02 22.89 9.88
CA GLU A 124 -4.24 21.46 10.16
C GLU A 124 -4.13 20.64 8.88
N TYR A 125 -3.61 19.43 9.03
CA TYR A 125 -3.43 18.44 7.97
C TYR A 125 -4.21 17.18 8.31
N SER A 126 -4.95 16.65 7.35
CA SER A 126 -5.72 15.41 7.48
C SER A 126 -5.63 14.58 6.21
N LEU A 127 -5.86 13.27 6.31
CA LEU A 127 -5.93 12.39 5.13
C LEU A 127 -7.21 12.62 4.35
N THR A 128 -7.09 12.64 3.02
CA THR A 128 -8.22 12.49 2.09
C THR A 128 -8.65 11.02 2.00
N GLY A 129 -9.71 10.73 1.23
CA GLY A 129 -10.08 9.35 0.88
C GLY A 129 -8.94 8.59 0.20
N ARG A 130 -8.22 9.25 -0.73
CA ARG A 130 -7.03 8.67 -1.39
C ARG A 130 -5.91 8.38 -0.39
N GLY A 131 -5.66 9.31 0.54
CA GLY A 131 -4.68 9.12 1.61
C GLY A 131 -5.04 7.94 2.51
N LYS A 132 -6.30 7.79 2.91
CA LYS A 132 -6.77 6.65 3.71
C LYS A 132 -6.58 5.32 2.98
N ASN A 133 -6.84 5.27 1.68
CA ASN A 133 -6.64 4.07 0.86
C ASN A 133 -5.16 3.67 0.71
N SER A 134 -4.20 4.58 0.94
CA SER A 134 -2.77 4.25 0.92
C SER A 134 -2.28 3.63 2.24
N ILE A 135 -3.02 3.76 3.35
CA ILE A 135 -2.58 3.27 4.66
C ILE A 135 -2.38 1.75 4.71
N PRO A 136 -3.27 0.89 4.16
CA PRO A 136 -3.02 -0.55 4.12
C PRO A 136 -1.70 -0.91 3.42
N VAL A 137 -1.42 -0.29 2.27
CA VAL A 137 -0.17 -0.52 1.52
C VAL A 137 1.06 -0.12 2.35
N ILE A 138 1.00 1.03 3.04
CA ILE A 138 2.08 1.48 3.93
C ILE A 138 2.24 0.52 5.12
N SER A 139 1.14 -0.03 5.65
CA SER A 139 1.16 -1.02 6.72
C SER A 139 1.88 -2.30 6.29
N ASP A 140 1.55 -2.82 5.10
CA ASP A 140 2.15 -4.04 4.55
C ASP A 140 3.66 -3.84 4.29
N LEU A 141 4.04 -2.71 3.69
CA LEU A 141 5.44 -2.33 3.50
C LEU A 141 6.20 -2.23 4.84
N ARG A 142 5.57 -1.66 5.85
CA ARG A 142 6.14 -1.56 7.19
C ARG A 142 6.34 -2.94 7.81
N GLN A 143 5.36 -3.83 7.70
CA GLN A 143 5.45 -5.20 8.20
C GLN A 143 6.57 -5.98 7.51
N TYR A 144 6.64 -5.88 6.18
CA TYR A 144 7.72 -6.48 5.40
C TYR A 144 9.09 -5.89 5.80
N GLY A 145 9.15 -4.58 6.07
CA GLY A 145 10.35 -3.93 6.56
C GLY A 145 10.85 -4.53 7.88
N PHE A 146 9.98 -4.82 8.84
CA PHE A 146 10.36 -5.49 10.09
C PHE A 146 10.87 -6.92 9.85
N GLN A 147 10.24 -7.68 8.96
CA GLN A 147 10.72 -9.01 8.59
C GLN A 147 12.14 -8.94 8.02
N LEU A 148 12.35 -8.04 7.08
CA LEU A 148 13.65 -7.86 6.44
C LEU A 148 14.74 -7.40 7.44
N MET A 149 14.41 -6.52 8.38
CA MET A 149 15.32 -6.10 9.45
C MET A 149 15.71 -7.30 10.32
N ASN A 150 14.75 -8.15 10.69
CA ASN A 150 15.01 -9.37 11.44
C ASN A 150 15.92 -10.34 10.66
N ASP A 151 15.73 -10.51 9.36
CA ASP A 151 16.57 -11.37 8.50
C ASP A 151 18.02 -10.87 8.45
N TYR A 152 18.24 -9.56 8.59
CA TYR A 152 19.57 -8.95 8.67
C TYR A 152 20.12 -8.88 10.11
N GLY A 153 19.42 -9.44 11.09
CA GLY A 153 19.85 -9.42 12.50
C GLY A 153 19.79 -8.02 13.13
N ILE A 154 18.98 -7.11 12.59
CA ILE A 154 18.80 -5.77 13.13
C ILE A 154 17.69 -5.82 14.18
N GLU A 155 18.08 -5.69 15.46
CA GLU A 155 17.13 -5.62 16.56
C GLU A 155 16.38 -4.27 16.53
N VAL A 156 15.05 -4.33 16.50
CA VAL A 156 14.18 -3.16 16.58
C VAL A 156 13.71 -3.00 18.01
N GLY A 157 14.05 -1.89 18.65
CA GLY A 157 13.56 -1.56 19.98
C GLY A 157 12.04 -1.42 20.00
N GLN A 158 11.38 -1.84 21.08
CA GLN A 158 9.90 -1.71 21.22
C GLN A 158 9.41 -0.25 21.12
N GLU A 159 10.27 0.73 21.35
CA GLU A 159 9.96 2.15 21.18
C GLU A 159 9.85 2.59 19.71
N ASP A 160 10.57 1.92 18.80
CA ASP A 160 10.57 2.21 17.37
C ASP A 160 9.29 1.71 16.67
N ILE A 161 8.52 0.83 17.32
CA ILE A 161 7.27 0.25 16.79
C ILE A 161 6.08 1.21 16.92
N LYS A 162 6.14 2.18 17.82
CA LYS A 162 5.04 3.12 18.15
C LYS A 162 4.79 4.23 17.13
N TYR A 163 5.61 4.35 16.08
CA TYR A 163 5.49 5.42 15.09
C TYR A 163 4.89 4.97 13.76
#